data_01f7ea865440079fe0be7e8301b28035
#
_entry.id   01f7ea865440079fe0be7e8301b28035
#
_cell.length_a   1.000
_cell.length_b   1.000
_cell.length_c   1.000
_cell.angle_alpha   90.00
_cell.angle_beta   90.00
_cell.angle_gamma   90.00
#
_symmetry.space_group_name_H-M   'P 1'
#
loop_
_entity.id
_entity.type
_entity.pdbx_description
1 polymer ?
#
loop_
_entity_poly.entity_id
_entity_poly.type
_entity_poly.pdbx_seq_one_letter_code
_entity_poly.pdbx_strand_id
1 'polypeptide(L)'
;MENIIECNNLTHYYGKRLIYENLSFSVPKGRILGLLGKNGTGKTTTINILSGYLKPRSGQCSIFGQDIQTMHPSTRRNIGLLIEGHVQYQFMTIREIEKFYSAFYPGQWRKEAYYDLMDKLLSLIHISEPTRHLRIS
;
A
#
# COMPACT_ATOMS: atom_id res chain seq x y z
N MET A 1 10.56 21.96 5.24
CA MET A 1 10.06 21.06 4.18
C MET A 1 8.84 20.33 4.68
N GLU A 2 7.82 20.26 3.86
CA GLU A 2 6.58 19.59 4.24
C GLU A 2 6.77 18.08 4.28
N ASN A 3 6.34 17.47 5.38
CA ASN A 3 6.36 16.02 5.53
C ASN A 3 5.01 15.44 5.14
N ILE A 4 5.02 14.48 4.23
CA ILE A 4 3.80 13.78 3.82
C ILE A 4 3.45 12.68 4.80
N ILE A 5 4.46 11.99 5.32
CA ILE A 5 4.27 10.95 6.34
C ILE A 5 5.05 11.36 7.58
N GLU A 6 4.41 11.27 8.73
CA GLU A 6 5.04 11.48 10.03
C GLU A 6 4.59 10.40 10.99
N CYS A 7 5.55 9.73 11.60
CA CYS A 7 5.29 8.75 12.65
C CYS A 7 6.07 9.17 13.89
N ASN A 8 5.38 9.23 15.00
CA ASN A 8 5.94 9.73 16.26
C ASN A 8 5.76 8.71 17.37
N ASN A 9 6.88 8.27 17.91
CA ASN A 9 6.93 7.40 19.10
C ASN A 9 6.08 6.14 18.97
N LEU A 10 6.13 5.50 17.81
CA LEU A 10 5.40 4.26 17.59
C LEU A 10 5.94 3.14 18.46
N THR A 11 5.05 2.48 19.18
CA THR A 11 5.36 1.29 19.95
C THR A 11 4.32 0.23 19.62
N HIS A 12 4.78 -0.96 19.32
CA HIS A 12 3.87 -2.07 19.05
C HIS A 12 4.42 -3.41 19.54
N TYR A 13 3.49 -4.24 20.03
CA TYR A 13 3.72 -5.60 20.50
C TYR A 13 2.75 -6.54 19.82
N TYR A 14 3.20 -7.76 19.55
CA TYR A 14 2.30 -8.88 19.27
C TYR A 14 2.32 -9.79 20.49
N GLY A 15 1.23 -9.73 21.28
CA GLY A 15 1.20 -10.39 22.56
C GLY A 15 2.30 -9.83 23.49
N LYS A 16 3.24 -10.67 23.88
CA LYS A 16 4.38 -10.27 24.71
C LYS A 16 5.62 -9.91 23.90
N ARG A 17 5.59 -10.12 22.59
CA ARG A 17 6.73 -9.87 21.72
C ARG A 17 6.79 -8.41 21.32
N LEU A 18 7.85 -7.72 21.71
CA LEU A 18 8.11 -6.35 21.28
C LEU A 18 8.55 -6.34 19.82
N ILE A 19 7.87 -5.53 18.99
CA ILE A 19 8.26 -5.32 17.60
C ILE A 19 9.18 -4.11 17.51
N TYR A 20 8.74 -2.96 18.05
CA TYR A 20 9.58 -1.77 18.20
C TYR A 20 8.98 -0.85 19.25
N GLU A 21 9.84 0.04 19.75
CA GLU A 21 9.48 0.99 20.80
C GLU A 21 10.01 2.37 20.43
N ASN A 22 9.14 3.36 20.57
CA ASN A 22 9.47 4.77 20.32
C ASN A 22 10.06 5.03 18.94
N LEU A 23 9.55 4.35 17.91
CA LEU A 23 10.00 4.56 16.54
C LEU A 23 9.42 5.85 15.99
N SER A 24 10.30 6.75 15.56
CA SER A 24 9.90 8.01 14.94
C SER A 24 10.62 8.18 13.61
N PHE A 25 9.86 8.58 12.59
CA PHE A 25 10.41 8.91 11.28
C PHE A 25 9.44 9.80 10.51
N SER A 26 9.96 10.44 9.47
CA SER A 26 9.15 11.25 8.56
C SER A 26 9.61 11.07 7.13
N VAL A 27 8.68 11.30 6.20
CA VAL A 27 8.97 11.27 4.77
C VAL A 27 8.56 12.62 4.19
N PRO A 28 9.51 13.45 3.77
CA PRO A 28 9.19 14.72 3.14
C PRO A 28 8.53 14.50 1.78
N LYS A 29 7.78 15.52 1.35
CA LYS A 29 7.14 15.52 0.04
C LYS A 29 8.19 15.31 -1.06
N GLY A 30 7.85 14.43 -2.01
CA GLY A 30 8.73 14.14 -3.15
C GLY A 30 9.90 13.24 -2.84
N ARG A 31 9.91 12.60 -1.68
CA ARG A 31 11.00 11.69 -1.26
C ARG A 31 10.50 10.26 -1.17
N ILE A 32 11.47 9.34 -1.22
CA ILE A 32 11.23 7.91 -1.07
C ILE A 32 11.98 7.43 0.17
N LEU A 33 11.27 6.74 1.05
CA LEU A 33 11.86 6.11 2.22
C LEU A 33 11.94 4.60 2.02
N GLY A 34 13.11 4.02 2.21
CA GLY A 34 13.29 2.58 2.23
C GLY A 34 13.21 2.03 3.65
N LEU A 35 12.41 0.98 3.85
CA LEU A 35 12.36 0.24 5.10
C LEU A 35 13.11 -1.07 4.92
N LEU A 36 14.26 -1.17 5.54
CA LEU A 36 15.15 -2.32 5.41
C LEU A 36 15.21 -3.09 6.72
N GLY A 37 15.38 -4.39 6.62
CA GLY A 37 15.51 -5.25 7.78
C GLY A 37 15.14 -6.68 7.44
N LYS A 38 15.47 -7.59 8.35
CA LYS A 38 15.09 -8.99 8.23
C LYS A 38 13.59 -9.16 8.47
N ASN A 39 13.03 -10.30 8.05
CA ASN A 39 11.64 -10.63 8.35
C ASN A 39 11.41 -10.61 9.86
N GLY A 40 10.26 -10.05 10.26
CA GLY A 40 9.92 -9.96 11.68
C GLY A 40 10.48 -8.75 12.41
N THR A 41 11.12 -7.79 11.71
CA THR A 41 11.68 -6.59 12.32
C THR A 41 10.72 -5.39 12.33
N GLY A 42 9.48 -5.60 11.95
CA GLY A 42 8.46 -4.56 12.01
C GLY A 42 8.15 -3.85 10.71
N LYS A 43 8.73 -4.25 9.57
CA LYS A 43 8.44 -3.64 8.28
C LYS A 43 6.96 -3.76 7.92
N THR A 44 6.44 -4.97 7.96
CA THR A 44 5.03 -5.25 7.67
C THR A 44 4.12 -4.56 8.69
N THR A 45 4.51 -4.58 9.96
CA THR A 45 3.78 -3.88 11.02
C THR A 45 3.65 -2.40 10.71
N THR A 46 4.75 -1.76 10.30
CA THR A 46 4.76 -0.34 9.96
C THR A 46 3.85 -0.04 8.78
N ILE A 47 3.89 -0.85 7.73
CA ILE A 47 3.00 -0.68 6.57
C ILE A 47 1.54 -0.87 6.98
N ASN A 48 1.23 -1.85 7.81
CA ASN A 48 -0.13 -2.07 8.28
C ASN A 48 -0.65 -0.90 9.14
N ILE A 49 0.20 -0.30 9.94
CA ILE A 49 -0.16 0.91 10.70
C ILE A 49 -0.41 2.08 9.75
N LEU A 50 0.49 2.31 8.79
CA LEU A 50 0.36 3.40 7.83
C LEU A 50 -0.86 3.23 6.91
N SER A 51 -1.27 2.02 6.64
CA SER A 51 -2.47 1.76 5.83
C SER A 51 -3.77 1.83 6.63
N GLY A 52 -3.69 1.93 7.95
CA GLY A 52 -4.87 1.99 8.82
C GLY A 52 -5.43 0.63 9.21
N TYR A 53 -4.81 -0.47 8.80
CA TYR A 53 -5.27 -1.80 9.17
C TYR A 53 -4.92 -2.20 10.59
N LEU A 54 -3.92 -1.57 11.16
CA LEU A 54 -3.42 -1.90 12.49
C LEU A 54 -3.28 -0.64 13.33
N LYS A 55 -3.84 -0.66 14.52
CA LYS A 55 -3.66 0.43 15.48
C LYS A 55 -2.41 0.15 16.31
N PRO A 56 -1.45 1.09 16.37
CA PRO A 56 -0.27 0.89 17.21
C PRO A 56 -0.64 0.86 18.69
N ARG A 57 0.18 0.22 19.50
CA ARG A 57 -0.01 0.19 20.96
C ARG A 57 0.06 1.61 21.52
N SER A 58 1.00 2.39 21.05
CA SER A 58 1.10 3.82 21.39
C SER A 58 1.81 4.54 20.26
N GLY A 59 1.80 5.88 20.31
CA GLY A 59 2.32 6.72 19.26
C GLY A 59 1.27 7.04 18.22
N GLN A 60 1.68 7.81 17.22
CA GLN A 60 0.79 8.29 16.18
C GLN A 60 1.47 8.27 14.82
N CYS A 61 0.69 8.03 13.78
CA CYS A 61 1.11 8.26 12.41
C CYS A 61 0.11 9.19 11.72
N SER A 62 0.64 10.10 10.90
CA SER A 62 -0.19 10.96 10.05
C SER A 62 0.30 10.87 8.61
N ILE A 63 -0.64 11.00 7.68
CA ILE A 63 -0.36 11.14 6.26
C ILE A 63 -1.15 12.35 5.76
N PHE A 64 -0.52 13.20 4.98
CA PHE A 64 -1.10 14.46 4.51
C PHE A 64 -1.61 15.33 5.69
N GLY A 65 -0.92 15.28 6.82
CA GLY A 65 -1.29 16.06 8.00
C GLY A 65 -2.48 15.52 8.78
N GLN A 66 -3.03 14.37 8.43
CA GLN A 66 -4.17 13.76 9.11
C GLN A 66 -3.77 12.47 9.79
N ASP A 67 -4.25 12.28 11.02
CA ASP A 67 -4.07 11.04 11.75
C ASP A 67 -4.69 9.88 10.98
N ILE A 68 -3.94 8.80 10.85
CA ILE A 68 -4.37 7.62 10.10
C ILE A 68 -5.65 7.00 10.64
N GLN A 69 -5.82 7.02 11.95
CA GLN A 69 -6.97 6.38 12.60
C GLN A 69 -8.28 7.12 12.33
N THR A 70 -8.20 8.42 12.06
CA THR A 70 -9.36 9.28 11.86
C THR A 70 -9.39 9.94 10.48
N MET A 71 -8.55 9.47 9.57
CA MET A 71 -8.40 10.06 8.25
C MET A 71 -9.70 10.05 7.46
N HIS A 72 -10.02 11.19 6.86
CA HIS A 72 -11.20 11.34 6.02
C HIS A 72 -11.06 10.51 4.73
N PRO A 73 -12.14 9.88 4.25
CA PRO A 73 -12.07 9.09 3.00
C PRO A 73 -11.55 9.85 1.79
N SER A 74 -11.84 11.16 1.70
CA SER A 74 -11.32 11.97 0.59
C SER A 74 -9.80 12.05 0.57
N THR A 75 -9.17 12.01 1.72
CA THR A 75 -7.71 11.95 1.84
C THR A 75 -7.18 10.56 1.52
N ARG A 76 -7.89 9.51 1.95
CA ARG A 76 -7.50 8.13 1.66
C ARG A 76 -7.44 7.81 0.17
N ARG A 77 -8.24 8.45 -0.64
CA ARG A 77 -8.22 8.28 -2.10
C ARG A 77 -6.89 8.67 -2.73
N ASN A 78 -6.09 9.47 -2.04
CA ASN A 78 -4.79 9.92 -2.53
C ASN A 78 -3.65 8.97 -2.15
N ILE A 79 -3.95 7.85 -1.49
CA ILE A 79 -2.97 6.88 -1.02
C ILE A 79 -3.14 5.58 -1.79
N GLY A 80 -2.06 5.17 -2.45
CA GLY A 80 -2.00 3.84 -3.07
C GLY A 80 -1.23 2.88 -2.18
N LEU A 81 -1.68 1.64 -2.12
CA LEU A 81 -1.03 0.61 -1.33
C LEU A 81 -0.80 -0.63 -2.18
N LEU A 82 0.45 -1.09 -2.21
CA LEU A 82 0.80 -2.36 -2.85
C LEU A 82 1.33 -3.30 -1.78
N ILE A 83 0.65 -4.42 -1.60
CA ILE A 83 0.98 -5.40 -0.57
C ILE A 83 1.55 -6.64 -1.24
N GLU A 84 2.60 -7.20 -0.64
CA GLU A 84 3.16 -8.47 -1.08
C GLU A 84 2.14 -9.60 -0.84
N GLY A 85 2.07 -10.55 -1.77
CA GLY A 85 1.15 -11.67 -1.67
C GLY A 85 -0.31 -11.32 -1.91
N HIS A 86 -0.56 -10.18 -2.52
CA HIS A 86 -1.93 -9.76 -2.83
C HIS A 86 -2.63 -10.76 -3.73
N VAL A 87 -3.78 -11.25 -3.29
CA VAL A 87 -4.56 -12.23 -4.04
C VAL A 87 -5.59 -11.52 -4.89
N GLN A 88 -5.52 -11.74 -6.20
CA GLN A 88 -6.54 -11.27 -7.12
C GLN A 88 -7.68 -12.28 -7.20
N TYR A 89 -8.87 -11.81 -7.52
CA TYR A 89 -10.01 -12.68 -7.73
C TYR A 89 -9.84 -13.43 -9.04
N GLN A 90 -9.66 -14.73 -8.97
CA GLN A 90 -9.36 -15.57 -10.13
C GLN A 90 -10.46 -15.56 -11.19
N PHE A 91 -11.68 -15.28 -10.79
CA PHE A 91 -12.83 -15.25 -11.70
C PHE A 91 -12.98 -13.92 -12.44
N MET A 92 -12.19 -12.92 -12.11
CA MET A 92 -12.30 -11.60 -12.72
C MET A 92 -11.33 -11.45 -13.89
N THR A 93 -11.82 -10.84 -14.95
CA THR A 93 -10.97 -10.44 -16.08
C THR A 93 -10.21 -9.16 -15.73
N ILE A 94 -9.18 -8.85 -16.51
CA ILE A 94 -8.40 -7.61 -16.35
C ILE A 94 -9.31 -6.38 -16.40
N ARG A 95 -10.29 -6.37 -17.28
CA ARG A 95 -11.25 -5.27 -17.40
C ARG A 95 -12.13 -5.15 -16.16
N GLU A 96 -12.60 -6.27 -15.65
CA GLU A 96 -13.43 -6.28 -14.43
C GLU A 96 -12.64 -5.83 -13.21
N ILE A 97 -11.38 -6.22 -13.10
CA ILE A 97 -10.49 -5.77 -12.02
C ILE A 97 -10.28 -4.25 -12.11
N GLU A 98 -10.05 -3.73 -13.31
CA GLU A 98 -9.93 -2.28 -13.51
C GLU A 98 -11.18 -1.55 -13.01
N LYS A 99 -12.36 -2.00 -13.42
CA LYS A 99 -13.61 -1.38 -12.97
C LYS A 99 -13.79 -1.46 -11.46
N PHE A 100 -13.45 -2.59 -10.88
CA PHE A 100 -13.57 -2.81 -9.44
C PHE A 100 -12.68 -1.85 -8.65
N TYR A 101 -11.39 -1.78 -8.98
CA TYR A 101 -10.47 -0.93 -8.24
C TYR A 101 -10.65 0.56 -8.54
N SER A 102 -10.98 0.93 -9.77
CA SER A 102 -11.19 2.33 -10.13
C SER A 102 -12.34 2.97 -9.35
N ALA A 103 -13.32 2.18 -8.93
CA ALA A 103 -14.45 2.66 -8.16
C ALA A 103 -14.03 3.21 -6.78
N PHE A 104 -12.90 2.74 -6.23
CA PHE A 104 -12.39 3.22 -4.94
C PHE A 104 -11.59 4.51 -5.05
N TYR A 105 -11.22 4.93 -6.27
CA TYR A 105 -10.35 6.09 -6.50
C TYR A 105 -10.94 7.07 -7.50
N PRO A 106 -12.16 7.55 -7.30
CA PRO A 106 -12.79 8.47 -8.24
C PRO A 106 -11.95 9.75 -8.39
N GLY A 107 -11.67 10.12 -9.63
CA GLY A 107 -10.87 11.31 -9.94
C GLY A 107 -9.36 11.13 -9.85
N GLN A 108 -8.89 10.02 -9.28
CA GLN A 108 -7.46 9.73 -9.12
C GLN A 108 -6.97 8.59 -10.01
N TRP A 109 -7.89 7.82 -10.53
CA TRP A 109 -7.56 6.64 -11.34
C TRP A 109 -7.28 7.02 -12.79
N ARG A 110 -6.19 6.48 -13.32
CA ARG A 110 -5.81 6.69 -14.72
C ARG A 110 -5.97 5.39 -15.49
N LYS A 111 -7.09 5.26 -16.16
CA LYS A 111 -7.45 4.06 -16.92
C LYS A 111 -6.42 3.73 -18.01
N GLU A 112 -5.93 4.72 -18.72
CA GLU A 112 -4.94 4.54 -19.78
C GLU A 112 -3.63 3.96 -19.22
N ALA A 113 -3.18 4.46 -18.08
CA ALA A 113 -1.97 3.97 -17.43
C ALA A 113 -2.12 2.50 -17.03
N TYR A 114 -3.29 2.11 -16.53
CA TYR A 114 -3.58 0.73 -16.18
C TYR A 114 -3.47 -0.20 -17.39
N TYR A 115 -4.13 0.14 -18.49
CA TYR A 115 -4.11 -0.69 -19.69
C TYR A 115 -2.75 -0.71 -20.36
N ASP A 116 -2.04 0.40 -20.39
CA ASP A 116 -0.66 0.43 -20.92
C ASP A 116 0.25 -0.51 -20.12
N LEU A 117 0.13 -0.50 -18.82
CA LEU A 117 0.92 -1.38 -17.95
C LEU A 117 0.54 -2.84 -18.18
N MET A 118 -0.76 -3.14 -18.29
CA MET A 118 -1.24 -4.50 -18.54
C MET A 118 -0.74 -5.02 -19.91
N ASP A 119 -0.75 -4.20 -20.93
CA ASP A 119 -0.24 -4.58 -22.24
C ASP A 119 1.24 -4.97 -22.18
N LYS A 120 2.05 -4.20 -21.46
CA LYS A 120 3.47 -4.51 -21.26
C LYS A 120 3.66 -5.81 -20.50
N LEU A 121 2.93 -6.02 -19.43
CA LEU A 121 3.04 -7.22 -18.61
C LEU A 121 2.56 -8.47 -19.34
N LEU A 122 1.45 -8.37 -20.07
CA LEU A 122 0.91 -9.47 -20.86
C LEU A 122 1.84 -9.85 -22.01
N SER A 123 2.47 -8.88 -22.62
CA SER A 123 3.48 -9.12 -23.65
C SER A 123 4.64 -9.98 -23.11
N LEU A 124 5.10 -9.67 -21.91
CA LEU A 124 6.15 -10.47 -21.25
C LEU A 124 5.67 -11.88 -20.90
N ILE A 125 4.44 -12.02 -20.45
CA ILE A 125 3.83 -13.32 -20.13
C ILE A 125 3.70 -14.17 -21.40
N HIS A 126 3.30 -13.57 -22.52
CA HIS A 126 3.19 -14.28 -23.81
C HIS A 126 4.53 -14.80 -24.31
N ILE A 127 5.62 -14.10 -24.04
CA ILE A 127 6.96 -14.57 -24.40
C ILE A 127 7.34 -15.80 -23.58
N SER A 128 7.05 -15.80 -22.29
CA SER A 128 7.46 -16.86 -21.39
C SER A 128 6.44 -18.01 -21.28
N GLU A 129 5.15 -17.70 -21.38
CA GLU A 129 4.05 -18.65 -21.21
C GLU A 129 2.90 -18.36 -22.18
N PRO A 130 3.08 -18.65 -23.49
CA PRO A 130 2.09 -18.23 -24.49
C PRO A 130 0.73 -18.89 -24.36
N THR A 131 0.61 -19.99 -23.64
CA THR A 131 -0.65 -20.70 -23.44
C THR A 131 -1.39 -20.27 -22.19
N ARG A 132 -0.82 -19.36 -21.43
CA ARG A 132 -1.44 -18.92 -20.17
C ARG A 132 -2.66 -18.06 -20.44
N HIS A 133 -3.68 -18.22 -19.60
CA HIS A 133 -4.88 -17.41 -19.69
C HIS A 133 -4.61 -15.94 -19.36
N LEU A 134 -5.34 -15.04 -20.04
CA LEU A 134 -5.25 -13.60 -19.82
C LEU A 134 -6.07 -13.17 -18.61
N ARG A 135 -6.09 -13.96 -17.57
CA ARG A 135 -6.71 -13.64 -16.28
C ARG A 135 -5.65 -13.52 -15.23
N ILE A 136 -5.85 -12.58 -14.34
CA ILE A 136 -5.01 -12.44 -13.17
C ILE A 136 -5.56 -13.38 -12.11
N SER A 137 -4.75 -14.28 -11.65
CA SER A 137 -5.14 -15.28 -10.65
C SER A 137 -4.31 -15.14 -9.38
#